data_f7616900740701bf700079f53faeaad7
#
_entry.id   f7616900740701bf700079f53faeaad7
#
_cell.length_a   1.000
_cell.length_b   1.000
_cell.length_c   1.000
_cell.angle_alpha   90.00
_cell.angle_beta   90.00
_cell.angle_gamma   90.00
#
_symmetry.space_group_name_H-M   'P 1'
#
loop_
_entity.id
_entity.type
_entity.pdbx_description
1 polymer ?
#
loop_
_entity_poly.entity_id
_entity_poly.type
_entity_poly.pdbx_seq_one_letter_code
_entity_poly.pdbx_strand_id
1 'polypeptide(L)'
;MVEACEYSNTFLHLVPYISVLLNVDADHLEFFKTMENLEESFRKFALLTTHTVIANLDDANTVKVIHNLDRHIRTIGIDTPADYRAVHVREYRPSFFCFDVQVLGVPAVHIELSVPGRHNVYNALAAFACATMSGCTADECARGINAFRGAGRRFEFLGEVNGVTIADDYAHHPTELEATLRAAREMDYKRVWAVFQPFTYTRTQMLLDDFARVLQIADKVVMTEIMGSRERAEDYAVRTKDLAAKVPGSVWYDTFDEVVDHVMKNARPGDLVITLGCGDIYKAAKKMVAWKA
;
A
#
# COMPACT_ATOMS: atom_id res chain seq x y z
N MET A 1 -12.22 4.34 -15.00
CA MET A 1 -11.33 3.49 -14.18
C MET A 1 -11.98 3.34 -12.82
N VAL A 2 -11.98 2.12 -12.27
CA VAL A 2 -12.63 1.78 -10.99
C VAL A 2 -11.65 0.92 -10.20
N GLU A 3 -11.57 1.13 -8.88
CA GLU A 3 -10.93 0.20 -7.95
C GLU A 3 -11.88 -0.96 -7.72
N ALA A 4 -11.42 -2.19 -7.98
CA ALA A 4 -12.22 -3.40 -7.91
C ALA A 4 -11.96 -4.09 -6.56
N CYS A 5 -12.84 -3.87 -5.58
CA CYS A 5 -12.72 -4.41 -4.23
C CYS A 5 -13.11 -5.90 -4.22
N GLU A 6 -12.20 -6.77 -3.75
CA GLU A 6 -12.42 -8.21 -3.61
C GLU A 6 -13.31 -8.58 -2.44
N TYR A 7 -13.36 -7.73 -1.40
CA TYR A 7 -14.15 -8.00 -0.19
C TYR A 7 -15.59 -8.35 -0.52
N SER A 8 -16.05 -9.46 0.07
CA SER A 8 -17.39 -10.02 -0.17
C SER A 8 -17.69 -10.29 -1.66
N ASN A 9 -16.65 -10.52 -2.48
CA ASN A 9 -16.77 -10.74 -3.93
C ASN A 9 -17.41 -9.54 -4.68
N THR A 10 -17.30 -8.32 -4.15
CA THR A 10 -17.92 -7.14 -4.76
C THR A 10 -17.43 -6.89 -6.19
N PHE A 11 -16.15 -7.15 -6.47
CA PHE A 11 -15.57 -7.00 -7.82
C PHE A 11 -16.18 -7.97 -8.86
N LEU A 12 -16.82 -9.08 -8.44
CA LEU A 12 -17.50 -10.01 -9.36
C LEU A 12 -18.78 -9.44 -9.98
N HIS A 13 -19.26 -8.29 -9.51
CA HIS A 13 -20.35 -7.55 -10.15
C HIS A 13 -19.88 -6.64 -11.28
N LEU A 14 -18.58 -6.53 -11.51
CA LEU A 14 -17.99 -5.74 -12.58
C LEU A 14 -17.74 -6.62 -13.81
N VAL A 15 -17.87 -6.03 -14.99
CA VAL A 15 -17.46 -6.64 -16.26
C VAL A 15 -16.41 -5.73 -16.89
N PRO A 16 -15.13 -5.89 -16.51
CA PRO A 16 -14.08 -4.99 -16.95
C PRO A 16 -13.71 -5.23 -18.42
N TYR A 17 -13.42 -4.16 -19.15
CA TYR A 17 -12.77 -4.23 -20.46
C TYR A 17 -11.30 -4.65 -20.30
N ILE A 18 -10.59 -4.00 -19.39
CA ILE A 18 -9.24 -4.37 -18.94
C ILE A 18 -9.28 -4.55 -17.43
N SER A 19 -8.78 -5.66 -16.91
CA SER A 19 -8.50 -5.85 -15.50
C SER A 19 -7.00 -5.85 -15.21
N VAL A 20 -6.63 -5.43 -14.01
CA VAL A 20 -5.24 -5.42 -13.55
C VAL A 20 -5.14 -6.23 -12.27
N LEU A 21 -4.25 -7.20 -12.23
CA LEU A 21 -3.90 -8.00 -11.07
C LEU A 21 -2.45 -7.66 -10.68
N LEU A 22 -2.28 -6.86 -9.64
CA LEU A 22 -0.95 -6.44 -9.17
C LEU A 22 -0.34 -7.45 -8.21
N ASN A 23 -1.16 -7.96 -7.30
CA ASN A 23 -0.82 -9.00 -6.34
C ASN A 23 -2.10 -9.67 -5.82
N VAL A 24 -1.95 -10.85 -5.23
CA VAL A 24 -3.00 -11.55 -4.48
C VAL A 24 -2.41 -11.97 -3.15
N ASP A 25 -2.75 -11.27 -2.09
CA ASP A 25 -2.24 -11.51 -0.73
C ASP A 25 -3.38 -11.89 0.22
N ALA A 26 -3.03 -12.51 1.34
CA ALA A 26 -3.95 -13.06 2.33
C ALA A 26 -4.70 -11.96 3.09
N ASP A 27 -5.62 -11.26 2.43
CA ASP A 27 -6.56 -10.35 3.07
C ASP A 27 -7.99 -10.92 3.06
N HIS A 28 -8.81 -10.43 3.95
CA HIS A 28 -10.23 -10.82 4.09
C HIS A 28 -10.46 -12.34 4.26
N LEU A 29 -9.53 -13.04 4.92
CA LEU A 29 -9.67 -14.48 5.18
C LEU A 29 -10.85 -14.80 6.12
N GLU A 30 -11.37 -13.83 6.86
CA GLU A 30 -12.66 -13.96 7.58
C GLU A 30 -13.81 -14.24 6.62
N PHE A 31 -13.75 -13.75 5.38
CA PHE A 31 -14.74 -14.01 4.32
C PHE A 31 -14.32 -15.22 3.45
N PHE A 32 -13.12 -15.20 2.87
CA PHE A 32 -12.67 -16.22 1.92
C PHE A 32 -12.31 -17.55 2.57
N LYS A 33 -11.96 -17.59 3.85
CA LYS A 33 -11.56 -18.74 4.67
C LYS A 33 -10.18 -19.29 4.34
N THR A 34 -9.80 -19.39 3.07
CA THR A 34 -8.49 -19.92 2.63
C THR A 34 -7.94 -19.09 1.47
N MET A 35 -6.61 -19.21 1.25
CA MET A 35 -5.96 -18.59 0.08
C MET A 35 -6.51 -19.13 -1.23
N GLU A 36 -6.80 -20.43 -1.30
CA GLU A 36 -7.32 -21.08 -2.51
C GLU A 36 -8.68 -20.48 -2.91
N ASN A 37 -9.56 -20.19 -1.94
CA ASN A 37 -10.84 -19.54 -2.21
C ASN A 37 -10.65 -18.10 -2.69
N LEU A 38 -9.67 -17.38 -2.14
CA LEU A 38 -9.31 -16.03 -2.58
C LEU A 38 -8.75 -16.06 -4.02
N GLU A 39 -7.78 -16.93 -4.30
CA GLU A 39 -7.20 -17.15 -5.64
C GLU A 39 -8.30 -17.50 -6.67
N GLU A 40 -9.24 -18.38 -6.30
CA GLU A 40 -10.37 -18.76 -7.16
C GLU A 40 -11.32 -17.57 -7.42
N SER A 41 -11.54 -16.71 -6.44
CA SER A 41 -12.33 -15.49 -6.61
C SER A 41 -11.66 -14.50 -7.57
N PHE A 42 -10.35 -14.28 -7.43
CA PHE A 42 -9.59 -13.47 -8.39
C PHE A 42 -9.59 -14.08 -9.79
N ARG A 43 -9.53 -15.42 -9.89
CA ARG A 43 -9.65 -16.13 -11.18
C ARG A 43 -11.02 -15.88 -11.83
N LYS A 44 -12.11 -15.94 -11.05
CA LYS A 44 -13.46 -15.59 -11.54
C LYS A 44 -13.52 -14.17 -12.04
N PHE A 45 -12.96 -13.22 -11.30
CA PHE A 45 -12.89 -11.82 -11.72
C PHE A 45 -12.10 -11.66 -13.03
N ALA A 46 -10.95 -12.31 -13.15
CA ALA A 46 -10.17 -12.29 -14.39
C ALA A 46 -10.95 -12.89 -15.58
N LEU A 47 -11.77 -13.93 -15.34
CA LEU A 47 -12.66 -14.52 -16.37
C LEU A 47 -13.81 -13.60 -16.79
N LEU A 48 -14.20 -12.61 -16.00
CA LEU A 48 -15.18 -11.59 -16.40
C LEU A 48 -14.61 -10.52 -17.32
N THR A 49 -13.29 -10.47 -17.47
CA THR A 49 -12.61 -9.48 -18.32
C THR A 49 -12.92 -9.74 -19.80
N THR A 50 -13.37 -8.73 -20.51
CA THR A 50 -13.83 -8.88 -21.90
C THR A 50 -12.74 -8.68 -22.95
N HIS A 51 -11.65 -7.97 -22.62
CA HIS A 51 -10.56 -7.71 -23.54
C HIS A 51 -9.22 -8.25 -23.06
N THR A 52 -8.62 -7.68 -22.00
CA THR A 52 -7.28 -8.09 -21.56
C THR A 52 -7.15 -8.09 -20.05
N VAL A 53 -6.52 -9.12 -19.51
CA VAL A 53 -6.03 -9.18 -18.14
C VAL A 53 -4.58 -8.75 -18.12
N ILE A 54 -4.23 -7.73 -17.34
CA ILE A 54 -2.85 -7.33 -17.06
C ILE A 54 -2.45 -7.96 -15.74
N ALA A 55 -1.37 -8.74 -15.73
CA ALA A 55 -0.96 -9.53 -14.58
C ALA A 55 0.51 -9.34 -14.22
N ASN A 56 0.81 -9.21 -12.94
CA ASN A 56 2.17 -9.11 -12.43
C ASN A 56 2.79 -10.50 -12.31
N LEU A 57 3.88 -10.76 -13.05
CA LEU A 57 4.60 -12.04 -13.00
C LEU A 57 5.56 -12.18 -11.81
N ASP A 58 5.86 -11.09 -11.12
CA ASP A 58 6.71 -11.14 -9.92
C ASP A 58 5.89 -11.48 -8.66
N ASP A 59 4.56 -11.59 -8.78
CA ASP A 59 3.68 -12.07 -7.72
C ASP A 59 3.26 -13.52 -7.97
N ALA A 60 3.70 -14.43 -7.11
CA ALA A 60 3.49 -15.86 -7.29
C ALA A 60 2.00 -16.28 -7.26
N ASN A 61 1.17 -15.59 -6.49
CA ASN A 61 -0.25 -15.90 -6.41
C ASN A 61 -1.01 -15.36 -7.64
N THR A 62 -0.64 -14.19 -8.15
CA THR A 62 -1.13 -13.71 -9.44
C THR A 62 -0.80 -14.70 -10.56
N VAL A 63 0.42 -15.26 -10.58
CA VAL A 63 0.81 -16.29 -11.57
C VAL A 63 -0.09 -17.53 -11.46
N LYS A 64 -0.44 -17.99 -10.25
CA LYS A 64 -1.39 -19.11 -10.06
C LYS A 64 -2.78 -18.76 -10.60
N VAL A 65 -3.28 -17.55 -10.30
CA VAL A 65 -4.60 -17.09 -10.74
C VAL A 65 -4.72 -17.11 -12.26
N ILE A 66 -3.69 -16.66 -12.99
CA ILE A 66 -3.71 -16.58 -14.46
C ILE A 66 -3.30 -17.89 -15.16
N HIS A 67 -2.81 -18.88 -14.43
CA HIS A 67 -2.35 -20.15 -15.01
C HIS A 67 -3.50 -20.83 -15.76
N ASN A 68 -3.28 -21.13 -17.06
CA ASN A 68 -4.29 -21.71 -17.97
C ASN A 68 -5.63 -20.93 -17.97
N LEU A 69 -5.58 -19.60 -17.82
CA LEU A 69 -6.75 -18.76 -17.93
C LEU A 69 -7.12 -18.55 -19.40
N ASP A 70 -8.35 -18.86 -19.77
CA ASP A 70 -8.85 -18.66 -21.13
C ASP A 70 -9.22 -17.18 -21.36
N ARG A 71 -8.21 -16.33 -21.39
CA ARG A 71 -8.31 -14.89 -21.63
C ARG A 71 -7.04 -14.37 -22.29
N HIS A 72 -7.15 -13.23 -22.99
CA HIS A 72 -5.98 -12.53 -23.47
C HIS A 72 -5.25 -11.89 -22.28
N ILE A 73 -3.99 -12.29 -22.08
CA ILE A 73 -3.17 -11.84 -20.95
C ILE A 73 -2.04 -10.97 -21.49
N ARG A 74 -1.78 -9.86 -20.79
CA ARG A 74 -0.55 -9.07 -20.87
C ARG A 74 0.11 -9.04 -19.51
N THR A 75 1.41 -9.12 -19.53
CA THR A 75 2.19 -9.28 -18.29
C THR A 75 3.00 -8.04 -17.99
N ILE A 76 3.15 -7.74 -16.70
CA ILE A 76 4.08 -6.76 -16.18
C ILE A 76 5.09 -7.43 -15.27
N GLY A 77 6.29 -6.89 -15.18
CA GLY A 77 7.34 -7.41 -14.29
C GLY A 77 8.56 -6.50 -14.20
N ILE A 78 9.31 -6.66 -13.14
CA ILE A 78 10.63 -6.04 -12.92
C ILE A 78 11.68 -7.14 -13.04
N ASP A 79 11.58 -8.14 -12.17
CA ASP A 79 12.56 -9.22 -12.02
C ASP A 79 12.31 -10.32 -13.05
N THR A 80 11.05 -10.64 -13.32
CA THR A 80 10.63 -11.65 -14.32
C THR A 80 10.47 -11.01 -15.71
N PRO A 81 10.92 -11.69 -16.80
CA PRO A 81 10.61 -11.25 -18.15
C PRO A 81 9.10 -11.17 -18.40
N ALA A 82 8.63 -10.03 -18.89
CA ALA A 82 7.21 -9.72 -19.09
C ALA A 82 6.99 -8.92 -20.36
N ASP A 83 5.72 -8.82 -20.84
CA ASP A 83 5.37 -8.00 -22.00
C ASP A 83 5.69 -6.52 -21.80
N TYR A 84 5.40 -6.00 -20.62
CA TYR A 84 5.77 -4.66 -20.15
C TYR A 84 6.75 -4.83 -18.99
N ARG A 85 8.00 -4.53 -19.21
CA ARG A 85 9.05 -4.74 -18.23
C ARG A 85 9.72 -3.45 -17.82
N ALA A 86 9.91 -3.23 -16.52
CA ALA A 86 10.81 -2.21 -16.03
C ALA A 86 12.23 -2.78 -16.01
N VAL A 87 13.14 -2.12 -16.71
CA VAL A 87 14.57 -2.44 -16.70
C VAL A 87 15.36 -1.25 -16.18
N HIS A 88 16.61 -1.48 -15.76
CA HIS A 88 17.47 -0.45 -15.18
C HIS A 88 16.81 0.29 -14.01
N VAL A 89 16.01 -0.45 -13.23
CA VAL A 89 15.31 0.09 -12.04
C VAL A 89 16.36 0.51 -11.03
N ARG A 90 16.36 1.78 -10.66
CA ARG A 90 17.32 2.34 -9.70
C ARG A 90 16.67 3.46 -8.90
N GLU A 91 17.16 3.68 -7.72
CA GLU A 91 16.86 4.87 -6.96
C GLU A 91 17.64 6.07 -7.53
N TYR A 92 16.95 7.19 -7.77
CA TYR A 92 17.59 8.47 -8.10
C TYR A 92 17.62 9.41 -6.88
N ARG A 93 16.81 9.12 -5.88
CA ARG A 93 16.86 9.63 -4.51
C ARG A 93 16.30 8.57 -3.57
N PRO A 94 16.60 8.60 -2.25
CA PRO A 94 16.15 7.57 -1.30
C PRO A 94 14.66 7.25 -1.41
N SER A 95 14.35 5.97 -1.68
CA SER A 95 13.01 5.40 -1.91
C SER A 95 12.24 5.88 -3.16
N PHE A 96 12.84 6.71 -4.01
CA PHE A 96 12.22 7.15 -5.27
C PHE A 96 12.94 6.55 -6.47
N PHE A 97 12.18 5.90 -7.34
CA PHE A 97 12.71 5.07 -8.42
C PHE A 97 12.56 5.71 -9.79
N CYS A 98 13.55 5.47 -10.65
CA CYS A 98 13.45 5.65 -12.09
C CYS A 98 13.78 4.35 -12.81
N PHE A 99 13.27 4.18 -14.01
CA PHE A 99 13.43 2.97 -14.81
C PHE A 99 13.10 3.22 -16.29
N ASP A 100 13.56 2.31 -17.13
CA ASP A 100 13.19 2.29 -18.54
C ASP A 100 12.10 1.22 -18.76
N VAL A 101 11.06 1.56 -19.52
CA VAL A 101 10.01 0.62 -19.91
C VAL A 101 10.42 -0.06 -21.21
N GLN A 102 10.37 -1.39 -21.24
CA GLN A 102 10.38 -2.21 -22.44
C GLN A 102 9.00 -2.78 -22.70
N VAL A 103 8.56 -2.74 -23.95
CA VAL A 103 7.33 -3.38 -24.42
C VAL A 103 7.72 -4.48 -25.40
N LEU A 104 7.41 -5.74 -25.05
CA LEU A 104 7.79 -6.93 -25.85
C LEU A 104 9.29 -6.97 -26.18
N GLY A 105 10.13 -6.56 -25.22
CA GLY A 105 11.58 -6.51 -25.36
C GLY A 105 12.13 -5.28 -26.10
N VAL A 106 11.27 -4.40 -26.62
CA VAL A 106 11.68 -3.17 -27.30
C VAL A 106 11.65 -1.99 -26.32
N PRO A 107 12.74 -1.20 -26.21
CA PRO A 107 12.75 0.01 -25.40
C PRO A 107 11.64 0.99 -25.85
N ALA A 108 10.90 1.52 -24.87
CA ALA A 108 9.77 2.42 -25.12
C ALA A 108 10.02 3.83 -24.58
N VAL A 109 10.24 3.98 -23.24
CA VAL A 109 10.35 5.30 -22.61
C VAL A 109 11.01 5.19 -21.25
N HIS A 110 11.61 6.31 -20.78
CA HIS A 110 12.09 6.48 -19.41
C HIS A 110 11.01 7.05 -18.49
N ILE A 111 10.92 6.54 -17.27
CA ILE A 111 9.99 6.98 -16.22
C ILE A 111 10.78 7.33 -14.94
N GLU A 112 10.42 8.45 -14.33
CA GLU A 112 10.92 8.91 -13.04
C GLU A 112 9.75 9.14 -12.09
N LEU A 113 9.62 8.32 -11.04
CA LEU A 113 8.47 8.38 -10.12
C LEU A 113 8.64 9.50 -9.11
N SER A 114 7.57 10.25 -8.89
CA SER A 114 7.48 11.25 -7.82
C SER A 114 6.80 10.72 -6.54
N VAL A 115 6.54 9.42 -6.48
CA VAL A 115 5.99 8.71 -5.32
C VAL A 115 6.98 7.66 -4.83
N PRO A 116 7.13 7.47 -3.51
CA PRO A 116 8.14 6.58 -2.95
C PRO A 116 7.73 5.11 -2.99
N GLY A 117 8.71 4.23 -2.93
CA GLY A 117 8.54 2.79 -2.80
C GLY A 117 8.61 2.01 -4.11
N ARG A 118 9.33 0.88 -4.08
CA ARG A 118 9.54 0.03 -5.27
C ARG A 118 8.23 -0.55 -5.83
N HIS A 119 7.21 -0.75 -4.98
CA HIS A 119 5.89 -1.20 -5.42
C HIS A 119 5.22 -0.24 -6.42
N ASN A 120 5.55 1.05 -6.37
CA ASN A 120 5.04 2.02 -7.34
C ASN A 120 5.62 1.85 -8.75
N VAL A 121 6.71 1.10 -8.92
CA VAL A 121 7.18 0.69 -10.26
C VAL A 121 6.17 -0.25 -10.92
N TYR A 122 5.62 -1.23 -10.18
CA TYR A 122 4.53 -2.10 -10.69
C TYR A 122 3.26 -1.31 -11.01
N ASN A 123 2.89 -0.39 -10.11
CA ASN A 123 1.72 0.48 -10.32
C ASN A 123 1.89 1.32 -11.61
N ALA A 124 3.07 1.86 -11.83
CA ALA A 124 3.39 2.64 -13.03
C ALA A 124 3.39 1.78 -14.31
N LEU A 125 3.96 0.56 -14.26
CA LEU A 125 3.91 -0.38 -15.38
C LEU A 125 2.48 -0.75 -15.75
N ALA A 126 1.64 -1.04 -14.75
CA ALA A 126 0.23 -1.34 -14.98
C ALA A 126 -0.53 -0.15 -15.57
N ALA A 127 -0.29 1.05 -15.05
CA ALA A 127 -0.88 2.28 -15.60
C ALA A 127 -0.41 2.53 -17.05
N PHE A 128 0.89 2.34 -17.33
CA PHE A 128 1.47 2.44 -18.65
C PHE A 128 0.83 1.44 -19.63
N ALA A 129 0.73 0.17 -19.23
CA ALA A 129 0.12 -0.88 -20.05
C ALA A 129 -1.36 -0.57 -20.34
N CYS A 130 -2.15 -0.18 -19.33
CA CYS A 130 -3.55 0.22 -19.52
C CYS A 130 -3.69 1.40 -20.49
N ALA A 131 -2.87 2.44 -20.32
CA ALA A 131 -2.97 3.66 -21.10
C ALA A 131 -2.56 3.41 -22.58
N THR A 132 -1.46 2.68 -22.82
CA THR A 132 -1.04 2.33 -24.19
C THR A 132 -2.06 1.45 -24.89
N MET A 133 -2.66 0.49 -24.20
CA MET A 133 -3.76 -0.34 -24.74
C MET A 133 -5.05 0.47 -24.99
N SER A 134 -5.18 1.63 -24.34
CA SER A 134 -6.29 2.57 -24.56
C SER A 134 -5.99 3.63 -25.60
N GLY A 135 -4.85 3.53 -26.30
CA GLY A 135 -4.48 4.38 -27.45
C GLY A 135 -3.54 5.54 -27.12
N CYS A 136 -3.04 5.66 -25.88
CA CYS A 136 -2.01 6.66 -25.55
C CYS A 136 -0.65 6.23 -26.11
N THR A 137 0.14 7.21 -26.54
CA THR A 137 1.55 6.97 -26.90
C THR A 137 2.41 6.76 -25.65
N ALA A 138 3.58 6.14 -25.80
CA ALA A 138 4.52 5.93 -24.70
C ALA A 138 4.92 7.25 -24.02
N ASP A 139 5.16 8.31 -24.82
CA ASP A 139 5.53 9.63 -24.31
C ASP A 139 4.40 10.31 -23.51
N GLU A 140 3.14 10.13 -23.92
CA GLU A 140 1.98 10.64 -23.18
C GLU A 140 1.85 9.91 -21.83
N CYS A 141 2.01 8.59 -21.84
CA CYS A 141 2.01 7.79 -20.61
C CYS A 141 3.13 8.23 -19.65
N ALA A 142 4.36 8.39 -20.14
CA ALA A 142 5.49 8.84 -19.35
C ALA A 142 5.26 10.23 -18.75
N ARG A 143 4.76 11.20 -19.55
CA ARG A 143 4.42 12.53 -19.03
C ARG A 143 3.39 12.47 -17.92
N GLY A 144 2.34 11.65 -18.08
CA GLY A 144 1.30 11.48 -17.07
C GLY A 144 1.83 10.86 -15.78
N ILE A 145 2.62 9.78 -15.89
CA ILE A 145 3.20 9.07 -14.74
C ILE A 145 4.22 9.96 -14.02
N ASN A 146 5.11 10.64 -14.74
CA ASN A 146 6.11 11.54 -14.15
C ASN A 146 5.47 12.77 -13.47
N ALA A 147 4.30 13.20 -13.94
CA ALA A 147 3.54 14.29 -13.32
C ALA A 147 2.73 13.87 -12.10
N PHE A 148 2.52 12.57 -11.90
CA PHE A 148 1.74 12.06 -10.75
C PHE A 148 2.45 12.33 -9.43
N ARG A 149 1.74 12.89 -8.45
CA ARG A 149 2.30 13.27 -7.14
C ARG A 149 1.78 12.44 -5.98
N GLY A 150 1.05 11.36 -6.27
CA GLY A 150 0.45 10.48 -5.29
C GLY A 150 -1.07 10.58 -5.23
N ALA A 151 -1.68 9.61 -4.61
CA ALA A 151 -3.08 9.62 -4.22
C ALA A 151 -3.20 10.06 -2.77
N GLY A 152 -4.31 10.69 -2.40
CA GLY A 152 -4.57 11.01 -1.00
C GLY A 152 -4.46 9.76 -0.13
N ARG A 153 -3.84 9.91 1.02
CA ARG A 153 -3.59 8.81 1.96
C ARG A 153 -2.75 7.64 1.42
N ARG A 154 -1.88 7.86 0.43
CA ARG A 154 -0.90 6.88 -0.07
C ARG A 154 0.50 7.50 0.01
N PHE A 155 1.16 7.34 1.15
CA PHE A 155 2.37 8.05 1.55
C PHE A 155 2.27 9.56 1.26
N GLU A 156 1.15 10.15 1.67
CA GLU A 156 0.83 11.55 1.41
C GLU A 156 1.59 12.46 2.37
N PHE A 157 2.49 13.28 1.87
CA PHE A 157 3.14 14.33 2.67
C PHE A 157 2.16 15.47 2.92
N LEU A 158 1.79 15.67 4.19
CA LEU A 158 0.78 16.67 4.60
C LEU A 158 1.40 18.00 4.97
N GLY A 159 2.66 18.03 5.40
CA GLY A 159 3.37 19.23 5.78
C GLY A 159 4.52 19.00 6.73
N GLU A 160 5.12 20.12 7.17
CA GLU A 160 6.21 20.13 8.14
C GLU A 160 5.88 21.06 9.29
N VAL A 161 6.13 20.65 10.52
CA VAL A 161 5.92 21.42 11.74
C VAL A 161 7.17 21.33 12.61
N ASN A 162 7.80 22.47 12.90
CA ASN A 162 9.02 22.54 13.71
C ASN A 162 10.15 21.61 13.23
N GLY A 163 10.29 21.42 11.88
CA GLY A 163 11.29 20.55 11.29
C GLY A 163 10.93 19.04 11.35
N VAL A 164 9.70 18.71 11.75
CA VAL A 164 9.14 17.35 11.72
C VAL A 164 8.23 17.22 10.51
N THR A 165 8.53 16.28 9.63
CA THR A 165 7.70 15.97 8.46
C THR A 165 6.53 15.09 8.88
N ILE A 166 5.31 15.46 8.48
CA ILE A 166 4.08 14.71 8.76
C ILE A 166 3.55 14.10 7.45
N ALA A 167 3.30 12.81 7.48
CA ALA A 167 2.71 12.06 6.36
C ALA A 167 1.53 11.20 6.83
N ASP A 168 0.69 10.78 5.89
CA ASP A 168 -0.41 9.82 6.12
C ASP A 168 -0.39 8.71 5.07
N ASP A 169 -0.67 7.48 5.50
CA ASP A 169 -0.81 6.33 4.63
C ASP A 169 -2.00 5.46 5.04
N TYR A 170 -2.70 4.95 4.05
CA TYR A 170 -3.89 4.11 4.24
C TYR A 170 -3.55 2.67 4.65
N ALA A 171 -2.26 2.30 4.65
CA ALA A 171 -1.78 0.96 4.98
C ALA A 171 -2.37 0.46 6.31
N HIS A 172 -3.00 -0.69 6.26
CA HIS A 172 -3.70 -1.31 7.39
C HIS A 172 -3.58 -2.84 7.42
N HIS A 173 -2.85 -3.43 6.47
CA HIS A 173 -2.43 -4.82 6.45
C HIS A 173 -0.92 -4.91 6.70
N PRO A 174 -0.38 -5.97 7.37
CA PRO A 174 1.05 -6.08 7.65
C PRO A 174 1.95 -5.91 6.42
N THR A 175 1.59 -6.49 5.28
CA THR A 175 2.34 -6.36 4.02
C THR A 175 2.41 -4.90 3.54
N GLU A 176 1.29 -4.17 3.61
CA GLU A 176 1.23 -2.74 3.25
C GLU A 176 2.08 -1.90 4.22
N LEU A 177 1.92 -2.13 5.53
CA LEU A 177 2.71 -1.45 6.57
C LEU A 177 4.20 -1.69 6.36
N GLU A 178 4.60 -2.93 6.05
CA GLU A 178 6.00 -3.26 5.79
C GLU A 178 6.54 -2.46 4.59
N ALA A 179 5.80 -2.41 3.49
CA ALA A 179 6.20 -1.66 2.30
C ALA A 179 6.36 -0.15 2.61
N THR A 180 5.37 0.44 3.28
CA THR A 180 5.39 1.86 3.66
C THR A 180 6.52 2.18 4.64
N LEU A 181 6.70 1.37 5.69
CA LEU A 181 7.73 1.61 6.71
C LEU A 181 9.15 1.40 6.17
N ARG A 182 9.36 0.41 5.29
CA ARG A 182 10.65 0.24 4.60
C ARG A 182 10.96 1.45 3.71
N ALA A 183 9.99 1.89 2.90
CA ALA A 183 10.15 3.10 2.09
C ALA A 183 10.49 4.33 2.95
N ALA A 184 9.82 4.50 4.10
CA ALA A 184 10.11 5.57 5.04
C ALA A 184 11.53 5.48 5.63
N ARG A 185 11.99 4.26 5.95
CA ARG A 185 13.34 4.02 6.52
C ARG A 185 14.47 4.24 5.53
N GLU A 186 14.20 4.06 4.24
CA GLU A 186 15.16 4.34 3.16
C GLU A 186 15.31 5.85 2.91
N MET A 187 14.35 6.69 3.34
CA MET A 187 14.43 8.14 3.23
C MET A 187 15.43 8.74 4.23
N ASP A 188 15.94 9.93 3.93
CA ASP A 188 16.94 10.62 4.74
C ASP A 188 16.31 11.33 5.96
N TYR A 189 15.61 10.57 6.80
CA TYR A 189 15.06 11.04 8.08
C TYR A 189 15.87 10.47 9.25
N LYS A 190 16.02 11.27 10.31
CA LYS A 190 16.75 10.85 11.52
C LYS A 190 16.04 9.70 12.24
N ARG A 191 14.72 9.79 12.35
CA ARG A 191 13.86 8.76 12.95
C ARG A 191 12.53 8.71 12.22
N VAL A 192 11.98 7.51 12.11
CA VAL A 192 10.63 7.25 11.59
C VAL A 192 9.71 6.89 12.74
N TRP A 193 8.61 7.63 12.88
CA TRP A 193 7.54 7.37 13.83
C TRP A 193 6.36 6.74 13.09
N ALA A 194 5.97 5.54 13.49
CA ALA A 194 4.73 4.90 13.06
C ALA A 194 3.61 5.26 14.04
N VAL A 195 2.59 5.99 13.60
CA VAL A 195 1.39 6.30 14.38
C VAL A 195 0.25 5.45 13.84
N PHE A 196 -0.01 4.31 14.46
CA PHE A 196 -0.85 3.25 13.90
C PHE A 196 -2.22 3.14 14.58
N GLN A 197 -3.27 3.05 13.76
CA GLN A 197 -4.61 2.64 14.21
C GLN A 197 -4.94 1.26 13.62
N PRO A 198 -5.00 0.21 14.43
CA PRO A 198 -5.47 -1.09 13.97
C PRO A 198 -6.92 -1.00 13.48
N PHE A 199 -7.24 -1.76 12.43
CA PHE A 199 -8.59 -1.77 11.84
C PHE A 199 -9.16 -3.18 11.89
N THR A 200 -10.35 -3.31 12.51
CA THR A 200 -11.10 -4.49 12.92
C THR A 200 -10.40 -5.36 13.97
N TYR A 201 -11.20 -5.87 14.89
CA TYR A 201 -10.70 -6.78 15.93
C TYR A 201 -10.28 -8.13 15.35
N THR A 202 -11.07 -8.66 14.39
CA THR A 202 -10.76 -9.93 13.71
C THR A 202 -9.38 -9.89 13.07
N ARG A 203 -9.09 -8.87 12.23
CA ARG A 203 -7.79 -8.74 11.56
C ARG A 203 -6.67 -8.56 12.58
N THR A 204 -6.87 -7.70 13.58
CA THR A 204 -5.87 -7.46 14.62
C THR A 204 -5.54 -8.74 15.37
N GLN A 205 -6.53 -9.57 15.69
CA GLN A 205 -6.32 -10.84 16.39
C GLN A 205 -5.61 -11.87 15.51
N MET A 206 -6.02 -12.00 14.25
CA MET A 206 -5.45 -12.99 13.33
C MET A 206 -4.00 -12.68 12.96
N LEU A 207 -3.65 -11.39 12.80
CA LEU A 207 -2.35 -10.93 12.31
C LEU A 207 -1.52 -10.24 13.41
N LEU A 208 -1.79 -10.53 14.68
CA LEU A 208 -1.20 -9.84 15.83
C LEU A 208 0.34 -9.88 15.82
N ASP A 209 0.90 -11.04 15.53
CA ASP A 209 2.36 -11.24 15.48
C ASP A 209 2.99 -10.59 14.25
N ASP A 210 2.30 -10.60 13.12
CA ASP A 210 2.75 -9.92 11.90
C ASP A 210 2.75 -8.40 12.09
N PHE A 211 1.69 -7.83 12.67
CA PHE A 211 1.67 -6.42 13.04
C PHE A 211 2.82 -6.05 13.98
N ALA A 212 3.03 -6.86 15.02
CA ALA A 212 4.12 -6.63 15.96
C ALA A 212 5.49 -6.66 15.29
N ARG A 213 5.70 -7.59 14.35
CA ARG A 213 6.95 -7.71 13.58
C ARG A 213 7.18 -6.48 12.69
N VAL A 214 6.19 -6.09 11.91
CA VAL A 214 6.37 -5.00 10.92
C VAL A 214 6.44 -3.62 11.54
N LEU A 215 5.72 -3.37 12.64
CA LEU A 215 5.79 -2.07 13.33
C LEU A 215 7.18 -1.78 13.92
N GLN A 216 7.96 -2.80 14.25
CA GLN A 216 9.34 -2.65 14.73
C GLN A 216 10.33 -2.14 13.66
N ILE A 217 9.91 -1.99 12.41
CA ILE A 217 10.71 -1.32 11.37
C ILE A 217 10.86 0.16 11.67
N ALA A 218 9.86 0.78 12.31
CA ALA A 218 9.93 2.17 12.75
C ALA A 218 10.79 2.33 14.02
N ASP A 219 11.40 3.52 14.19
CA ASP A 219 12.17 3.84 15.40
C ASP A 219 11.29 4.10 16.61
N LYS A 220 10.08 4.60 16.38
CA LYS A 220 9.07 4.89 17.40
C LYS A 220 7.71 4.43 16.93
N VAL A 221 6.96 3.82 17.84
CA VAL A 221 5.62 3.33 17.55
C VAL A 221 4.64 3.90 18.57
N VAL A 222 3.62 4.57 18.07
CA VAL A 222 2.50 5.09 18.84
C VAL A 222 1.23 4.48 18.28
N MET A 223 0.38 3.94 19.13
CA MET A 223 -0.86 3.31 18.70
C MET A 223 -2.07 4.01 19.30
N THR A 224 -3.21 3.84 18.67
CA THR A 224 -4.50 4.23 19.25
C THR A 224 -5.45 3.04 19.21
N GLU A 225 -6.63 3.19 19.82
CA GLU A 225 -7.62 2.12 19.92
C GLU A 225 -8.01 1.53 18.55
N ILE A 226 -8.28 0.22 18.56
CA ILE A 226 -8.75 -0.52 17.39
C ILE A 226 -10.04 0.12 16.88
N MET A 227 -10.06 0.47 15.60
CA MET A 227 -11.30 0.88 14.94
C MET A 227 -12.10 -0.36 14.53
N GLY A 228 -13.12 -0.71 15.31
CA GLY A 228 -13.89 -1.93 15.10
C GLY A 228 -14.73 -1.95 13.82
N SER A 229 -15.06 -0.77 13.21
CA SER A 229 -15.96 -0.68 12.06
C SER A 229 -17.34 -1.30 12.37
N ARG A 230 -17.61 -2.50 11.86
CA ARG A 230 -18.86 -3.24 12.10
C ARG A 230 -18.79 -4.22 13.26
N GLU A 231 -17.61 -4.39 13.84
CA GLU A 231 -17.36 -5.30 14.96
C GLU A 231 -17.47 -4.56 16.29
N ARG A 232 -17.94 -5.26 17.33
CA ARG A 232 -18.06 -4.72 18.67
C ARG A 232 -16.91 -5.22 19.56
N ALA A 233 -16.33 -4.34 20.36
CA ALA A 233 -15.19 -4.66 21.20
C ALA A 233 -15.48 -5.83 22.16
N GLU A 234 -16.69 -5.94 22.68
CA GLU A 234 -17.11 -6.99 23.61
C GLU A 234 -17.04 -8.40 23.03
N ASP A 235 -17.11 -8.53 21.71
CA ASP A 235 -17.10 -9.84 21.02
C ASP A 235 -15.68 -10.41 20.85
N TYR A 236 -14.63 -9.64 21.18
CA TYR A 236 -13.23 -10.02 20.95
C TYR A 236 -12.38 -9.84 22.20
N ALA A 237 -11.40 -10.73 22.38
CA ALA A 237 -10.44 -10.65 23.47
C ALA A 237 -9.32 -9.63 23.22
N VAL A 238 -8.92 -9.44 21.95
CA VAL A 238 -7.79 -8.58 21.57
C VAL A 238 -8.08 -7.10 21.80
N ARG A 239 -7.06 -6.37 22.28
CA ARG A 239 -7.07 -4.91 22.45
C ARG A 239 -5.76 -4.33 21.91
N THR A 240 -5.72 -3.03 21.68
CA THR A 240 -4.49 -2.32 21.26
C THR A 240 -3.34 -2.57 22.22
N LYS A 241 -3.60 -2.63 23.53
CA LYS A 241 -2.59 -2.95 24.55
C LYS A 241 -1.89 -4.29 24.32
N ASP A 242 -2.59 -5.28 23.76
CA ASP A 242 -2.01 -6.61 23.51
C ASP A 242 -1.01 -6.55 22.34
N LEU A 243 -1.29 -5.74 21.33
CA LEU A 243 -0.34 -5.45 20.27
C LEU A 243 0.84 -4.61 20.80
N ALA A 244 0.57 -3.58 21.58
CA ALA A 244 1.60 -2.74 22.18
C ALA A 244 2.57 -3.54 23.06
N ALA A 245 2.07 -4.51 23.82
CA ALA A 245 2.89 -5.40 24.64
C ALA A 245 3.89 -6.25 23.82
N LYS A 246 3.61 -6.48 22.52
CA LYS A 246 4.49 -7.21 21.59
C LYS A 246 5.49 -6.32 20.83
N VAL A 247 5.35 -5.00 20.92
CA VAL A 247 6.23 -4.04 20.22
C VAL A 247 7.05 -3.27 21.28
N PRO A 248 8.31 -3.63 21.52
CA PRO A 248 9.13 -3.02 22.57
C PRO A 248 9.25 -1.50 22.39
N GLY A 249 9.00 -0.76 23.47
CA GLY A 249 9.10 0.70 23.48
C GLY A 249 7.96 1.45 22.80
N SER A 250 6.92 0.74 22.34
CA SER A 250 5.70 1.37 21.86
C SER A 250 4.86 1.92 23.03
N VAL A 251 4.03 2.88 22.69
CA VAL A 251 2.99 3.42 23.58
C VAL A 251 1.64 3.42 22.85
N TRP A 252 0.56 3.43 23.62
CA TRP A 252 -0.78 3.53 23.05
C TRP A 252 -1.64 4.48 23.88
N TYR A 253 -2.65 5.09 23.24
CA TYR A 253 -3.54 6.07 23.83
C TYR A 253 -4.97 5.85 23.35
N ASP A 254 -5.93 6.22 24.17
CA ASP A 254 -7.37 6.08 23.86
C ASP A 254 -7.83 7.09 22.80
N THR A 255 -7.22 8.27 22.76
CA THR A 255 -7.67 9.38 21.93
C THR A 255 -6.59 9.89 20.98
N PHE A 256 -7.04 10.46 19.84
CA PHE A 256 -6.12 11.12 18.92
C PHE A 256 -5.43 12.35 19.52
N ASP A 257 -6.07 13.02 20.46
CA ASP A 257 -5.47 14.21 21.11
C ASP A 257 -4.27 13.83 21.96
N GLU A 258 -4.35 12.72 22.72
CA GLU A 258 -3.23 12.18 23.49
C GLU A 258 -2.11 11.68 22.57
N VAL A 259 -2.46 11.01 21.45
CA VAL A 259 -1.49 10.59 20.42
C VAL A 259 -0.74 11.81 19.86
N VAL A 260 -1.47 12.84 19.46
CA VAL A 260 -0.90 14.09 18.91
C VAL A 260 0.01 14.78 19.93
N ASP A 261 -0.46 14.92 21.18
CA ASP A 261 0.28 15.55 22.25
C ASP A 261 1.59 14.79 22.54
N HIS A 262 1.52 13.46 22.63
CA HIS A 262 2.71 12.64 22.81
C HIS A 262 3.72 12.79 21.68
N VAL A 263 3.26 12.66 20.43
CA VAL A 263 4.13 12.73 19.25
C VAL A 263 4.78 14.11 19.15
N MET A 264 3.99 15.19 19.22
CA MET A 264 4.49 16.55 19.01
C MET A 264 5.42 17.04 20.13
N LYS A 265 5.29 16.52 21.36
CA LYS A 265 6.22 16.79 22.46
C LYS A 265 7.55 16.05 22.32
N ASN A 266 7.58 14.88 21.68
CA ASN A 266 8.73 13.99 21.66
C ASN A 266 9.44 13.92 20.31
N ALA A 267 8.77 14.24 19.19
CA ALA A 267 9.38 14.32 17.88
C ALA A 267 10.39 15.48 17.82
N ARG A 268 11.39 15.37 16.98
CA ARG A 268 12.49 16.35 16.86
C ARG A 268 12.72 16.71 15.39
N PRO A 269 13.32 17.87 15.11
CA PRO A 269 13.65 18.26 13.74
C PRO A 269 14.44 17.20 13.00
N GLY A 270 13.97 16.85 11.81
CA GLY A 270 14.49 15.77 10.97
C GLY A 270 13.79 14.43 11.17
N ASP A 271 12.78 14.32 12.02
CA ASP A 271 11.95 13.13 12.12
C ASP A 271 10.86 13.12 11.03
N LEU A 272 10.49 11.92 10.60
CA LEU A 272 9.25 11.65 9.85
C LEU A 272 8.22 11.04 10.80
N VAL A 273 7.04 11.61 10.86
CA VAL A 273 5.87 11.03 11.53
C VAL A 273 4.88 10.61 10.45
N ILE A 274 4.58 9.32 10.39
CA ILE A 274 3.60 8.79 9.44
C ILE A 274 2.43 8.14 10.19
N THR A 275 1.22 8.63 9.92
CA THR A 275 -0.01 7.99 10.39
C THR A 275 -0.37 6.85 9.45
N LEU A 276 -0.78 5.71 10.03
CA LEU A 276 -0.98 4.44 9.34
C LEU A 276 -2.34 3.85 9.73
N GLY A 277 -3.17 3.55 8.74
CA GLY A 277 -4.47 2.92 8.94
C GLY A 277 -5.57 3.42 8.01
N CYS A 278 -6.51 2.53 7.66
CA CYS A 278 -7.64 2.86 6.78
C CYS A 278 -8.79 3.58 7.51
N GLY A 279 -8.71 3.66 8.84
CA GLY A 279 -9.68 4.37 9.68
C GLY A 279 -9.45 5.87 9.75
N ASP A 280 -9.76 6.41 10.91
CA ASP A 280 -9.80 7.87 11.15
C ASP A 280 -8.44 8.48 11.57
N ILE A 281 -7.37 7.70 11.63
CA ILE A 281 -6.05 8.12 12.12
C ILE A 281 -5.48 9.32 11.35
N TYR A 282 -5.85 9.51 10.08
CA TYR A 282 -5.48 10.70 9.30
C TYR A 282 -5.90 12.01 9.97
N LYS A 283 -6.92 11.99 10.86
CA LYS A 283 -7.34 13.15 11.65
C LYS A 283 -6.26 13.57 12.64
N ALA A 284 -5.51 12.60 13.19
CA ALA A 284 -4.36 12.89 14.04
C ALA A 284 -3.24 13.58 13.24
N ALA A 285 -2.93 13.11 12.02
CA ALA A 285 -1.97 13.78 11.14
C ALA A 285 -2.36 15.24 10.85
N LYS A 286 -3.63 15.49 10.51
CA LYS A 286 -4.13 16.86 10.31
C LYS A 286 -4.01 17.76 11.56
N LYS A 287 -4.27 17.19 12.76
CA LYS A 287 -4.07 17.90 14.01
C LYS A 287 -2.59 18.20 14.25
N MET A 288 -1.67 17.27 13.92
CA MET A 288 -0.22 17.47 14.03
C MET A 288 0.24 18.62 13.12
N VAL A 289 -0.24 18.67 11.86
CA VAL A 289 0.09 19.77 10.93
C VAL A 289 -0.42 21.11 11.45
N ALA A 290 -1.55 21.13 12.13
CA ALA A 290 -2.13 22.33 12.74
C ALA A 290 -1.57 22.66 14.15
N TRP A 291 -0.62 21.85 14.64
CA TRP A 291 -0.07 22.00 15.99
C TRP A 291 0.62 23.36 16.18
N LYS A 292 0.24 24.06 17.25
CA LYS A 292 0.90 25.27 17.72
C LYS A 292 1.56 24.98 19.04
N ALA A 293 2.88 25.13 19.11
CA ALA A 293 3.66 24.95 20.33
C ALA A 293 3.27 25.94 21.41
#